data_ebea2e80e69be65a64a9b6c15128fe2b
#
_entry.id   ebea2e80e69be65a64a9b6c15128fe2b
#
_cell.length_a   1.000
_cell.length_b   1.000
_cell.length_c   1.000
_cell.angle_alpha   90.00
_cell.angle_beta   90.00
_cell.angle_gamma   90.00
#
_symmetry.space_group_name_H-M   'P 1'
#
loop_
_entity.id
_entity.type
_entity.pdbx_description
1 polymer ?
#
loop_
_entity_poly.entity_id
_entity_poly.type
_entity_poly.pdbx_seq_one_letter_code
_entity_poly.pdbx_strand_id
1 'polypeptide(L)'
;ASEDEIRTVLDWLDADPANRKYFDGLDNMLNAARVNRPAGRKPLRRPLPSLRSIGAWSMRIAAVLCLCLGVSYFAATKMFDRKASNNSLSVFVPNGERISMTLTDGTTVWLNSGTTLEYPAVFARGERRVKVTGEAMFDVKSDPQHPFVVETFACDVRVLGTKFNVEANEEKGIFSADLLRGKVQVCNRTDRSDRITMEPNQTVHLENGKLQLHAQENADKLLWTDGILCITGMTFEEVMAKFERCYDINVEILRDDLPQIEFQRCKLRISEGIDHALAVLQHAADFRYERDITTNTLYIR
;
A
#
# COMPACT_ATOMS: atom_id res chain seq x y z
N ALA A 1 39.72 89.10 -13.68
CA ALA A 1 40.79 90.02 -13.27
C ALA A 1 40.34 91.43 -13.46
N SER A 2 40.64 92.28 -12.50
CA SER A 2 40.37 93.77 -12.65
C SER A 2 41.39 94.33 -13.64
N GLU A 3 41.06 95.56 -14.19
CA GLU A 3 41.99 96.25 -15.12
C GLU A 3 43.36 96.50 -14.48
N ASP A 4 43.39 96.77 -13.18
CA ASP A 4 44.61 96.91 -12.42
C ASP A 4 45.44 95.68 -12.25
N GLU A 5 44.82 94.50 -12.09
CA GLU A 5 45.51 93.19 -12.04
C GLU A 5 46.12 92.85 -13.40
N ILE A 6 45.41 93.17 -14.49
CA ILE A 6 45.92 92.90 -15.84
C ILE A 6 47.15 93.77 -16.11
N ARG A 7 47.07 95.10 -15.70
CA ARG A 7 48.18 96.03 -15.88
C ARG A 7 49.42 95.60 -15.10
N THR A 8 49.24 95.18 -13.83
CA THR A 8 50.32 94.68 -13.01
C THR A 8 51.03 93.46 -13.62
N VAL A 9 50.25 92.54 -14.21
CA VAL A 9 50.82 91.35 -14.90
C VAL A 9 51.54 91.74 -16.18
N LEU A 10 51.04 92.68 -16.94
CA LEU A 10 51.72 93.19 -18.15
C LEU A 10 52.99 93.90 -17.82
N ASP A 11 53.02 94.82 -16.81
CA ASP A 11 54.23 95.48 -16.34
C ASP A 11 55.31 94.50 -15.85
N TRP A 12 54.88 93.39 -15.17
CA TRP A 12 55.77 92.34 -14.73
C TRP A 12 56.33 91.53 -15.90
N LEU A 13 55.52 91.29 -16.96
CA LEU A 13 55.97 90.59 -18.18
C LEU A 13 56.97 91.37 -18.99
N ASP A 14 56.87 92.70 -18.96
CA ASP A 14 57.77 93.60 -19.74
C ASP A 14 59.04 93.94 -18.92
N ALA A 15 59.06 93.71 -17.59
CA ALA A 15 60.22 94.04 -16.74
C ALA A 15 61.46 93.14 -16.98
N ASP A 16 61.26 91.87 -17.40
CA ASP A 16 62.34 90.89 -17.66
C ASP A 16 61.92 89.84 -18.69
N PRO A 17 62.69 89.55 -19.74
CA PRO A 17 62.44 88.45 -20.70
C PRO A 17 62.22 87.09 -20.07
N ALA A 18 62.81 86.85 -18.87
CA ALA A 18 62.66 85.64 -18.12
C ALA A 18 61.21 85.44 -17.62
N ASN A 19 60.53 86.56 -17.27
CA ASN A 19 59.13 86.55 -16.83
C ASN A 19 58.18 86.11 -17.93
N ARG A 20 58.42 86.48 -19.15
CA ARG A 20 57.67 86.03 -20.30
C ARG A 20 57.78 84.60 -20.58
N LYS A 21 59.02 84.07 -20.47
CA LYS A 21 59.28 82.65 -20.65
C LYS A 21 58.59 81.74 -19.57
N TYR A 22 58.52 82.31 -18.34
CA TYR A 22 57.84 81.65 -17.26
C TYR A 22 56.32 81.60 -17.43
N PHE A 23 55.75 82.73 -17.87
CA PHE A 23 54.34 82.85 -18.19
C PHE A 23 53.89 81.96 -19.35
N ASP A 24 54.69 81.86 -20.40
CA ASP A 24 54.46 80.92 -21.52
C ASP A 24 54.53 79.47 -21.08
N GLY A 25 55.43 79.19 -20.15
CA GLY A 25 55.53 77.83 -19.53
C GLY A 25 54.28 77.44 -18.71
N LEU A 26 53.76 78.38 -17.95
CA LEU A 26 52.52 78.23 -17.20
C LEU A 26 51.29 78.07 -18.12
N ASP A 27 51.19 78.84 -19.15
CA ASP A 27 50.09 78.80 -20.12
C ASP A 27 50.10 77.48 -20.88
N ASN A 28 51.31 76.99 -21.25
CA ASN A 28 51.45 75.69 -21.88
C ASN A 28 51.07 74.50 -20.92
N MET A 29 51.40 74.59 -19.63
CA MET A 29 50.98 73.61 -18.65
C MET A 29 49.45 73.62 -18.45
N LEU A 30 48.84 74.82 -18.38
CA LEU A 30 47.38 74.95 -18.24
C LEU A 30 46.64 74.49 -19.49
N ASN A 31 47.17 74.75 -20.67
CA ASN A 31 46.63 74.22 -21.91
C ASN A 31 46.78 72.74 -22.04
N ALA A 32 47.90 72.13 -21.65
CA ALA A 32 48.12 70.69 -21.59
C ALA A 32 47.14 70.01 -20.61
N ALA A 33 46.87 70.63 -19.46
CA ALA A 33 45.91 70.20 -18.50
C ALA A 33 44.45 70.29 -19.01
N ARG A 34 44.15 71.29 -19.87
CA ARG A 34 42.86 71.41 -20.53
C ARG A 34 42.63 70.41 -21.64
N VAL A 35 43.68 70.05 -22.40
CA VAL A 35 43.61 69.06 -23.48
C VAL A 35 43.50 67.62 -22.92
N ASN A 36 44.06 67.37 -21.77
CA ASN A 36 44.03 66.09 -21.12
C ASN A 36 42.77 65.82 -20.23
N ARG A 37 41.69 66.54 -20.41
CA ARG A 37 40.42 66.11 -19.83
C ARG A 37 39.96 64.90 -20.62
N PRO A 38 39.90 63.67 -19.98
CA PRO A 38 39.37 62.55 -20.66
C PRO A 38 37.94 62.90 -21.10
N ALA A 39 37.67 62.75 -22.40
CA ALA A 39 36.34 62.89 -22.97
C ALA A 39 35.39 62.07 -22.08
N GLY A 40 34.40 62.71 -21.51
CA GLY A 40 33.48 62.15 -20.53
C GLY A 40 32.99 60.81 -21.03
N ARG A 41 33.35 59.73 -20.29
CA ARG A 41 32.75 58.42 -20.51
C ARG A 41 31.25 58.66 -20.44
N LYS A 42 30.56 58.53 -21.58
CA LYS A 42 29.10 58.45 -21.59
C LYS A 42 28.74 57.37 -20.58
N PRO A 43 27.89 57.61 -19.57
CA PRO A 43 27.47 56.58 -18.65
C PRO A 43 26.89 55.46 -19.51
N LEU A 44 27.45 54.24 -19.41
CA LEU A 44 26.85 53.04 -19.94
C LEU A 44 25.49 52.92 -19.23
N ARG A 45 24.45 53.49 -19.86
CA ARG A 45 23.08 53.22 -19.46
C ARG A 45 22.89 51.71 -19.74
N ARG A 46 23.11 50.87 -18.72
CA ARG A 46 22.61 49.50 -18.73
C ARG A 46 21.11 49.63 -18.98
N PRO A 47 20.57 49.07 -20.06
CA PRO A 47 19.14 49.11 -20.27
C PRO A 47 18.50 48.44 -19.06
N LEU A 48 17.73 49.21 -18.30
CA LEU A 48 16.88 48.64 -17.26
C LEU A 48 15.96 47.60 -17.94
N PRO A 49 15.90 46.34 -17.46
CA PRO A 49 15.02 45.35 -18.06
C PRO A 49 13.61 45.92 -18.10
N SER A 50 12.96 45.85 -19.25
CA SER A 50 11.60 46.36 -19.39
C SER A 50 10.68 45.61 -18.42
N LEU A 51 9.73 46.30 -17.81
CA LEU A 51 8.73 45.66 -16.90
C LEU A 51 8.08 44.42 -17.51
N ARG A 52 7.94 44.39 -18.87
CA ARG A 52 7.48 43.18 -19.61
C ARG A 52 8.44 42.04 -19.56
N SER A 53 9.76 42.25 -19.57
CA SER A 53 10.75 41.16 -19.49
C SER A 53 10.87 40.60 -18.07
N ILE A 54 10.69 41.46 -17.04
CA ILE A 54 10.66 41.05 -15.64
C ILE A 54 9.44 40.16 -15.39
N GLY A 55 8.26 40.53 -15.90
CA GLY A 55 7.04 39.70 -15.80
C GLY A 55 7.15 38.32 -16.51
N ALA A 56 7.78 38.28 -17.68
CA ALA A 56 8.00 37.02 -18.40
C ALA A 56 9.02 36.11 -17.68
N TRP A 57 10.04 36.67 -17.04
CA TRP A 57 11.02 35.89 -16.25
C TRP A 57 10.41 35.40 -14.95
N SER A 58 9.63 36.19 -14.23
CA SER A 58 8.93 35.78 -13.01
C SER A 58 7.93 34.65 -13.29
N MET A 59 7.20 34.71 -14.42
CA MET A 59 6.28 33.65 -14.84
C MET A 59 7.00 32.34 -15.15
N ARG A 60 8.18 32.38 -15.78
CA ARG A 60 9.00 31.19 -16.04
C ARG A 60 9.53 30.58 -14.76
N ILE A 61 10.00 31.39 -13.81
CA ILE A 61 10.48 30.91 -12.50
C ILE A 61 9.32 30.31 -11.72
N ALA A 62 8.14 30.94 -11.71
CA ALA A 62 6.95 30.40 -11.07
C ALA A 62 6.54 29.04 -11.68
N ALA A 63 6.57 28.93 -13.02
CA ALA A 63 6.27 27.66 -13.69
C ALA A 63 7.26 26.54 -13.31
N VAL A 64 8.57 26.85 -13.27
CA VAL A 64 9.59 25.88 -12.84
C VAL A 64 9.40 25.50 -11.36
N LEU A 65 9.10 26.43 -10.48
CA LEU A 65 8.83 26.15 -9.06
C LEU A 65 7.59 25.28 -8.89
N CYS A 66 6.50 25.56 -9.61
CA CYS A 66 5.29 24.71 -9.60
C CYS A 66 5.59 23.30 -10.11
N LEU A 67 6.42 23.18 -11.14
CA LEU A 67 6.81 21.87 -11.70
C LEU A 67 7.69 21.11 -10.71
N CYS A 68 8.67 21.76 -10.08
CA CYS A 68 9.51 21.17 -9.04
C CYS A 68 8.67 20.71 -7.82
N LEU A 69 7.74 21.56 -7.36
CA LEU A 69 6.83 21.22 -6.27
C LEU A 69 5.92 20.04 -6.64
N GLY A 70 5.39 20.03 -7.87
CA GLY A 70 4.57 18.92 -8.39
C GLY A 70 5.36 17.59 -8.45
N VAL A 71 6.56 17.62 -9.00
CA VAL A 71 7.45 16.45 -9.05
C VAL A 71 7.86 15.99 -7.65
N SER A 72 8.22 16.93 -6.76
CA SER A 72 8.58 16.61 -5.37
C SER A 72 7.40 16.00 -4.61
N TYR A 73 6.20 16.55 -4.75
CA TYR A 73 4.97 16.00 -4.17
C TYR A 73 4.69 14.59 -4.69
N PHE A 74 4.78 14.39 -6.01
CA PHE A 74 4.57 13.08 -6.63
C PHE A 74 5.62 12.06 -6.19
N ALA A 75 6.90 12.45 -6.12
CA ALA A 75 7.96 11.60 -5.62
C ALA A 75 7.76 11.23 -4.14
N ALA A 76 7.38 12.21 -3.30
CA ALA A 76 7.11 11.99 -1.88
C ALA A 76 5.93 11.01 -1.66
N THR A 77 4.83 11.15 -2.44
CA THR A 77 3.70 10.22 -2.35
C THR A 77 4.09 8.81 -2.77
N LYS A 78 4.86 8.66 -3.85
CA LYS A 78 5.36 7.34 -4.29
C LYS A 78 6.34 6.71 -3.30
N MET A 79 7.19 7.51 -2.65
CA MET A 79 8.09 7.01 -1.59
C MET A 79 7.31 6.59 -0.34
N PHE A 80 6.27 7.35 0.03
CA PHE A 80 5.40 7.00 1.16
C PHE A 80 4.67 5.67 0.90
N ASP A 81 4.05 5.52 -0.28
CA ASP A 81 3.34 4.30 -0.66
C ASP A 81 4.28 3.07 -0.67
N ARG A 82 5.52 3.22 -1.15
CA ARG A 82 6.53 2.16 -1.10
C ARG A 82 6.95 1.80 0.33
N LYS A 83 7.15 2.80 1.20
CA LYS A 83 7.48 2.55 2.61
C LYS A 83 6.32 1.92 3.37
N ALA A 84 5.10 2.36 3.13
CA ALA A 84 3.91 1.78 3.74
C ALA A 84 3.73 0.30 3.33
N SER A 85 3.98 -0.03 2.07
CA SER A 85 3.92 -1.41 1.55
C SER A 85 5.07 -2.31 2.05
N ASN A 86 6.24 -1.75 2.38
CA ASN A 86 7.40 -2.53 2.83
C ASN A 86 7.38 -2.89 4.33
N ASN A 87 6.53 -2.25 5.13
CA ASN A 87 6.35 -2.58 6.54
C ASN A 87 5.13 -3.51 6.70
N SER A 88 5.22 -4.74 6.19
CA SER A 88 4.21 -5.75 6.41
C SER A 88 4.34 -6.37 7.80
N LEU A 89 3.21 -6.53 8.46
CA LEU A 89 3.02 -7.32 9.67
C LEU A 89 2.48 -8.68 9.25
N SER A 90 2.87 -9.74 9.94
CA SER A 90 2.36 -11.08 9.71
C SER A 90 1.78 -11.62 11.01
N VAL A 91 0.58 -12.16 10.93
CA VAL A 91 -0.09 -12.86 12.02
C VAL A 91 -0.34 -14.29 11.56
N PHE A 92 0.21 -15.24 12.29
CA PHE A 92 -0.07 -16.67 12.10
C PHE A 92 -0.96 -17.16 13.26
N VAL A 93 -2.00 -17.89 12.93
CA VAL A 93 -2.92 -18.53 13.88
C VAL A 93 -2.57 -20.01 13.96
N PRO A 94 -2.09 -20.50 15.11
CA PRO A 94 -1.81 -21.93 15.28
C PRO A 94 -3.08 -22.78 15.11
N ASN A 95 -2.89 -24.08 14.91
CA ASN A 95 -3.99 -25.04 14.99
C ASN A 95 -4.65 -24.96 16.39
N GLY A 96 -5.93 -25.27 16.46
CA GLY A 96 -6.71 -25.16 17.69
C GLY A 96 -7.19 -23.75 18.06
N GLU A 97 -6.57 -22.72 17.48
CA GLU A 97 -6.83 -21.34 17.81
C GLU A 97 -7.62 -20.60 16.70
N ARG A 98 -8.24 -19.49 17.08
CA ARG A 98 -8.90 -18.55 16.17
C ARG A 98 -8.73 -17.15 16.71
N ILE A 99 -8.48 -16.20 15.83
CA ILE A 99 -8.24 -14.82 16.20
C ILE A 99 -9.23 -13.90 15.48
N SER A 100 -9.78 -12.94 16.22
CA SER A 100 -10.50 -11.81 15.64
C SER A 100 -9.71 -10.54 15.89
N MET A 101 -9.53 -9.72 14.87
CA MET A 101 -8.77 -8.48 14.95
C MET A 101 -9.39 -7.38 14.08
N THR A 102 -9.09 -6.13 14.42
CA THR A 102 -9.48 -4.97 13.62
C THR A 102 -8.23 -4.35 13.00
N LEU A 103 -8.23 -4.19 11.69
CA LEU A 103 -7.17 -3.54 10.94
C LEU A 103 -7.23 -2.00 11.10
N THR A 104 -6.17 -1.31 10.70
CA THR A 104 -6.04 0.15 10.86
C THR A 104 -7.06 0.96 10.07
N ASP A 105 -7.68 0.39 9.03
CA ASP A 105 -8.78 0.99 8.27
C ASP A 105 -10.16 0.80 8.92
N GLY A 106 -10.23 0.03 10.01
CA GLY A 106 -11.46 -0.34 10.71
C GLY A 106 -12.16 -1.58 10.14
N THR A 107 -11.52 -2.34 9.24
CA THR A 107 -11.98 -3.64 8.77
C THR A 107 -11.80 -4.68 9.88
N THR A 108 -12.81 -5.49 10.15
CA THR A 108 -12.72 -6.62 11.08
C THR A 108 -12.40 -7.89 10.31
N VAL A 109 -11.44 -8.66 10.82
CA VAL A 109 -10.98 -9.93 10.25
C VAL A 109 -11.05 -11.01 11.30
N TRP A 110 -11.62 -12.15 10.95
CA TRP A 110 -11.55 -13.41 11.71
C TRP A 110 -10.60 -14.34 10.95
N LEU A 111 -9.64 -14.91 11.64
CA LEU A 111 -8.67 -15.85 11.10
C LEU A 111 -8.93 -17.22 11.72
N ASN A 112 -9.09 -18.23 10.87
CA ASN A 112 -9.26 -19.62 11.30
C ASN A 112 -7.92 -20.28 11.60
N SER A 113 -7.95 -21.46 12.22
CA SER A 113 -6.78 -22.29 12.54
C SER A 113 -5.89 -22.53 11.32
N GLY A 114 -4.58 -22.43 11.48
CA GLY A 114 -3.58 -22.62 10.42
C GLY A 114 -3.50 -21.46 9.41
N THR A 115 -4.13 -20.31 9.71
CA THR A 115 -4.18 -19.17 8.79
C THR A 115 -3.05 -18.18 9.03
N THR A 116 -2.46 -17.70 7.95
CA THR A 116 -1.52 -16.57 7.95
C THR A 116 -2.15 -15.36 7.26
N LEU A 117 -2.14 -14.21 7.93
CA LEU A 117 -2.52 -12.92 7.37
C LEU A 117 -1.29 -11.99 7.35
N GLU A 118 -0.93 -11.52 6.16
CA GLU A 118 0.07 -10.47 5.98
C GLU A 118 -0.64 -9.16 5.59
N TYR A 119 -0.35 -8.09 6.31
CA TYR A 119 -0.98 -6.77 6.08
C TYR A 119 -0.01 -5.64 6.43
N PRO A 120 -0.11 -4.47 5.79
CA PRO A 120 0.74 -3.33 6.11
C PRO A 120 0.29 -2.66 7.40
N ALA A 121 1.24 -2.13 8.18
CA ALA A 121 0.94 -1.34 9.38
C ALA A 121 0.07 -0.10 9.05
N VAL A 122 0.24 0.46 7.85
CA VAL A 122 -0.57 1.57 7.30
C VAL A 122 -0.85 1.26 5.83
N PHE A 123 -2.12 1.31 5.43
CA PHE A 123 -2.50 1.10 4.04
C PHE A 123 -2.00 2.24 3.13
N ALA A 124 -1.60 1.87 1.91
CA ALA A 124 -1.25 2.82 0.87
C ALA A 124 -2.48 3.63 0.39
N ARG A 125 -2.24 4.79 -0.22
CA ARG A 125 -3.31 5.71 -0.65
C ARG A 125 -4.18 5.18 -1.81
N GLY A 126 -3.71 4.15 -2.55
CA GLY A 126 -4.41 3.66 -3.74
C GLY A 126 -5.37 2.52 -3.44
N GLU A 127 -4.92 1.53 -2.72
CA GLU A 127 -5.72 0.34 -2.35
C GLU A 127 -5.26 -0.22 -1.01
N ARG A 128 -6.18 -0.87 -0.31
CA ARG A 128 -5.97 -1.57 0.97
C ARG A 128 -5.69 -3.04 0.66
N ARG A 129 -4.43 -3.44 0.61
CA ARG A 129 -4.03 -4.80 0.22
C ARG A 129 -3.57 -5.61 1.43
N VAL A 130 -4.07 -6.84 1.52
CA VAL A 130 -3.65 -7.86 2.49
C VAL A 130 -3.40 -9.16 1.74
N LYS A 131 -2.60 -10.08 2.32
CA LYS A 131 -2.38 -11.41 1.76
C LYS A 131 -2.81 -12.47 2.77
N VAL A 132 -3.50 -13.51 2.30
CA VAL A 132 -4.03 -14.61 3.11
C VAL A 132 -3.56 -15.94 2.56
N THR A 133 -3.15 -16.80 3.50
CA THR A 133 -2.97 -18.24 3.29
C THR A 133 -3.75 -18.94 4.40
N GLY A 134 -4.70 -19.80 4.06
CA GLY A 134 -5.65 -20.41 5.00
C GLY A 134 -7.06 -19.88 4.82
N GLU A 135 -7.84 -19.78 5.89
CA GLU A 135 -9.25 -19.35 5.87
C GLU A 135 -9.48 -18.11 6.72
N ALA A 136 -10.05 -17.07 6.12
CA ALA A 136 -10.35 -15.81 6.78
C ALA A 136 -11.72 -15.24 6.37
N MET A 137 -12.45 -14.72 7.35
CA MET A 137 -13.67 -13.94 7.17
C MET A 137 -13.33 -12.46 7.31
N PHE A 138 -13.80 -11.64 6.39
CA PHE A 138 -13.63 -10.20 6.38
C PHE A 138 -14.97 -9.48 6.49
N ASP A 139 -15.09 -8.50 7.36
CA ASP A 139 -16.13 -7.48 7.33
C ASP A 139 -15.46 -6.14 7.02
N VAL A 140 -15.36 -5.84 5.74
CA VAL A 140 -14.59 -4.71 5.23
C VAL A 140 -15.36 -3.42 5.39
N LYS A 141 -14.70 -2.43 6.03
CA LYS A 141 -15.24 -1.07 6.13
C LYS A 141 -15.41 -0.46 4.74
N SER A 142 -16.60 0.09 4.49
CA SER A 142 -16.92 0.70 3.19
C SER A 142 -16.06 1.92 2.90
N ASP A 143 -15.31 1.85 1.80
CA ASP A 143 -14.53 2.95 1.21
C ASP A 143 -14.41 2.73 -0.30
N PRO A 144 -15.31 3.34 -1.10
CA PRO A 144 -15.29 3.20 -2.55
C PRO A 144 -14.07 3.81 -3.25
N GLN A 145 -13.38 4.75 -2.60
CA GLN A 145 -12.21 5.43 -3.19
C GLN A 145 -10.93 4.58 -3.04
N HIS A 146 -10.87 3.74 -1.99
CA HIS A 146 -9.72 2.88 -1.72
C HIS A 146 -10.18 1.42 -1.63
N PRO A 147 -10.21 0.68 -2.75
CA PRO A 147 -10.62 -0.72 -2.75
C PRO A 147 -9.80 -1.57 -1.78
N PHE A 148 -10.46 -2.56 -1.15
CA PHE A 148 -9.78 -3.56 -0.33
C PHE A 148 -9.52 -4.80 -1.19
N VAL A 149 -8.29 -5.30 -1.17
CA VAL A 149 -7.85 -6.44 -1.99
C VAL A 149 -7.25 -7.51 -1.10
N VAL A 150 -7.86 -8.69 -1.11
CA VAL A 150 -7.28 -9.89 -0.50
C VAL A 150 -6.52 -10.64 -1.59
N GLU A 151 -5.22 -10.72 -1.43
CA GLU A 151 -4.33 -11.49 -2.28
C GLU A 151 -4.19 -12.91 -1.73
N THR A 152 -4.34 -13.92 -2.60
CA THR A 152 -4.10 -15.31 -2.28
C THR A 152 -3.07 -15.90 -3.27
N PHE A 153 -2.71 -17.17 -3.11
CA PHE A 153 -1.84 -17.84 -4.06
C PHE A 153 -2.44 -17.90 -5.49
N ALA A 154 -3.77 -17.98 -5.60
CA ALA A 154 -4.47 -18.21 -6.86
C ALA A 154 -5.20 -16.98 -7.40
N CYS A 155 -5.81 -16.16 -6.53
CA CYS A 155 -6.75 -15.11 -6.92
C CYS A 155 -6.53 -13.83 -6.12
N ASP A 156 -6.88 -12.70 -6.73
CA ASP A 156 -7.12 -11.43 -6.04
C ASP A 156 -8.63 -11.24 -5.84
N VAL A 157 -9.06 -11.00 -4.60
CA VAL A 157 -10.45 -10.73 -4.22
C VAL A 157 -10.60 -9.26 -3.90
N ARG A 158 -11.32 -8.50 -4.73
CA ARG A 158 -11.48 -7.04 -4.64
C ARG A 158 -12.87 -6.66 -4.17
N VAL A 159 -12.94 -5.78 -3.17
CA VAL A 159 -14.19 -5.30 -2.58
C VAL A 159 -14.13 -3.82 -2.23
N LEU A 160 -15.29 -3.18 -2.00
CA LEU A 160 -15.40 -1.78 -1.59
C LEU A 160 -15.99 -1.59 -0.17
N GLY A 161 -16.66 -2.62 0.36
CA GLY A 161 -17.33 -2.62 1.66
C GLY A 161 -18.26 -3.81 1.75
N THR A 162 -17.75 -4.95 2.16
CA THR A 162 -18.32 -6.26 1.89
C THR A 162 -18.02 -7.20 3.05
N LYS A 163 -18.96 -8.10 3.38
CA LYS A 163 -18.69 -9.23 4.29
C LYS A 163 -18.60 -10.50 3.47
N PHE A 164 -17.44 -11.16 3.53
CA PHE A 164 -17.13 -12.35 2.73
C PHE A 164 -16.09 -13.23 3.41
N ASN A 165 -16.08 -14.51 3.07
CA ASN A 165 -15.08 -15.49 3.49
C ASN A 165 -14.16 -15.83 2.32
N VAL A 166 -12.90 -16.09 2.60
CA VAL A 166 -11.92 -16.63 1.65
C VAL A 166 -11.23 -17.81 2.27
N GLU A 167 -11.20 -18.93 1.56
CA GLU A 167 -10.35 -20.06 1.86
C GLU A 167 -9.32 -20.25 0.73
N ALA A 168 -8.04 -20.25 1.09
CA ALA A 168 -6.93 -20.36 0.15
C ALA A 168 -5.84 -21.27 0.73
N ASN A 169 -5.80 -22.52 0.26
CA ASN A 169 -4.80 -23.50 0.64
C ASN A 169 -3.98 -23.89 -0.60
N GLU A 170 -2.74 -23.41 -0.64
CA GLU A 170 -1.84 -23.63 -1.78
C GLU A 170 -1.40 -25.08 -1.91
N GLU A 171 -1.14 -25.77 -0.80
CA GLU A 171 -0.69 -27.17 -0.79
C GLU A 171 -1.75 -28.10 -1.37
N LYS A 172 -3.03 -27.82 -1.10
CA LYS A 172 -4.16 -28.59 -1.61
C LYS A 172 -4.73 -28.05 -2.94
N GLY A 173 -4.22 -26.91 -3.41
CA GLY A 173 -4.76 -26.24 -4.61
C GLY A 173 -6.20 -25.70 -4.43
N ILE A 174 -6.65 -25.48 -3.19
CA ILE A 174 -8.02 -25.08 -2.89
C ILE A 174 -8.09 -23.55 -2.82
N PHE A 175 -9.00 -22.97 -3.61
CA PHE A 175 -9.43 -21.58 -3.47
C PHE A 175 -10.95 -21.54 -3.51
N SER A 176 -11.54 -20.86 -2.52
CA SER A 176 -12.95 -20.47 -2.54
C SER A 176 -13.16 -19.08 -1.95
N ALA A 177 -14.20 -18.40 -2.42
CA ALA A 177 -14.69 -17.17 -1.86
C ALA A 177 -16.21 -17.21 -1.73
N ASP A 178 -16.73 -16.90 -0.53
CA ASP A 178 -18.17 -16.90 -0.22
C ASP A 178 -18.64 -15.49 0.10
N LEU A 179 -19.69 -15.01 -0.55
CA LEU A 179 -20.19 -13.67 -0.35
C LEU A 179 -21.45 -13.65 0.52
N LEU A 180 -21.38 -12.96 1.68
CA LEU A 180 -22.49 -12.79 2.60
C LEU A 180 -23.25 -11.49 2.35
N ARG A 181 -22.53 -10.38 2.14
CA ARG A 181 -23.13 -9.04 1.96
C ARG A 181 -22.23 -8.17 1.10
N GLY A 182 -22.82 -7.40 0.20
CA GLY A 182 -22.12 -6.44 -0.65
C GLY A 182 -21.84 -6.99 -2.05
N LYS A 183 -20.68 -6.70 -2.58
CA LYS A 183 -20.24 -7.13 -3.93
C LYS A 183 -18.76 -7.47 -3.89
N VAL A 184 -18.40 -8.58 -4.53
CA VAL A 184 -17.02 -9.07 -4.64
C VAL A 184 -16.65 -9.23 -6.11
N GLN A 185 -15.45 -8.83 -6.49
CA GLN A 185 -14.84 -9.20 -7.74
C GLN A 185 -13.64 -10.12 -7.46
N VAL A 186 -13.70 -11.34 -7.97
CA VAL A 186 -12.60 -12.32 -7.95
C VAL A 186 -11.88 -12.27 -9.30
N CYS A 187 -10.56 -12.20 -9.27
CA CYS A 187 -9.72 -12.17 -10.47
C CYS A 187 -8.64 -13.24 -10.35
N ASN A 188 -8.60 -14.14 -11.31
CA ASN A 188 -7.57 -15.16 -11.41
C ASN A 188 -6.20 -14.52 -11.65
N ARG A 189 -5.18 -14.90 -10.86
CA ARG A 189 -3.83 -14.32 -10.97
C ARG A 189 -3.07 -14.84 -12.18
N THR A 190 -3.34 -16.08 -12.59
CA THR A 190 -2.70 -16.70 -13.75
C THR A 190 -3.29 -16.17 -15.07
N ASP A 191 -4.62 -15.98 -15.10
CA ASP A 191 -5.32 -15.41 -16.24
C ASP A 191 -6.15 -14.19 -15.82
N ARG A 192 -5.62 -12.99 -15.98
CA ARG A 192 -6.27 -11.74 -15.59
C ARG A 192 -7.57 -11.42 -16.36
N SER A 193 -7.84 -12.13 -17.47
CA SER A 193 -9.11 -12.03 -18.21
C SER A 193 -10.21 -12.83 -17.53
N ASP A 194 -9.86 -13.90 -16.79
CA ASP A 194 -10.78 -14.72 -16.01
C ASP A 194 -11.12 -13.99 -14.69
N ARG A 195 -12.28 -13.36 -14.68
CA ARG A 195 -12.80 -12.59 -13.54
C ARG A 195 -14.30 -12.78 -13.38
N ILE A 196 -14.73 -12.91 -12.15
CA ILE A 196 -16.14 -13.07 -11.78
C ILE A 196 -16.53 -11.98 -10.78
N THR A 197 -17.73 -11.41 -10.96
CA THR A 197 -18.34 -10.53 -9.98
C THR A 197 -19.49 -11.30 -9.31
N MET A 198 -19.44 -11.37 -7.97
CA MET A 198 -20.37 -12.11 -7.12
C MET A 198 -21.42 -11.19 -6.52
N GLU A 199 -22.60 -11.74 -6.32
CA GLU A 199 -23.70 -11.21 -5.52
C GLU A 199 -23.87 -12.02 -4.22
N PRO A 200 -24.57 -11.50 -3.20
CA PRO A 200 -24.80 -12.24 -1.95
C PRO A 200 -25.38 -13.65 -2.17
N ASN A 201 -24.97 -14.58 -1.33
CA ASN A 201 -25.29 -16.00 -1.40
C ASN A 201 -24.73 -16.71 -2.65
N GLN A 202 -23.61 -16.23 -3.16
CA GLN A 202 -22.82 -16.91 -4.18
C GLN A 202 -21.46 -17.30 -3.63
N THR A 203 -20.91 -18.36 -4.21
CA THR A 203 -19.56 -18.88 -3.94
C THR A 203 -18.80 -19.00 -5.26
N VAL A 204 -17.54 -18.65 -5.27
CA VAL A 204 -16.62 -18.88 -6.39
C VAL A 204 -15.58 -19.89 -5.95
N HIS A 205 -15.33 -20.92 -6.78
CA HIS A 205 -14.23 -21.87 -6.65
C HIS A 205 -13.26 -21.75 -7.82
N LEU A 206 -12.01 -22.13 -7.59
CA LEU A 206 -11.03 -22.33 -8.66
C LEU A 206 -10.99 -23.83 -9.04
N GLU A 207 -11.53 -24.19 -10.19
CA GLU A 207 -11.59 -25.56 -10.68
C GLU A 207 -10.81 -25.67 -12.00
N ASN A 208 -9.86 -26.58 -12.07
CA ASN A 208 -9.02 -26.78 -13.25
C ASN A 208 -8.38 -25.48 -13.78
N GLY A 209 -7.99 -24.59 -12.87
CA GLY A 209 -7.34 -23.31 -13.18
C GLY A 209 -8.29 -22.22 -13.67
N LYS A 210 -9.62 -22.43 -13.62
CA LYS A 210 -10.66 -21.44 -13.99
C LYS A 210 -11.61 -21.18 -12.84
N LEU A 211 -12.11 -19.95 -12.80
CA LEU A 211 -13.11 -19.53 -11.83
C LEU A 211 -14.50 -20.09 -12.22
N GLN A 212 -15.17 -20.71 -11.26
CA GLN A 212 -16.54 -21.22 -11.38
C GLN A 212 -17.43 -20.58 -10.34
N LEU A 213 -18.59 -20.08 -10.77
CA LEU A 213 -19.59 -19.43 -9.91
C LEU A 213 -20.69 -20.43 -9.56
N HIS A 214 -20.95 -20.59 -8.27
CA HIS A 214 -22.03 -21.43 -7.75
C HIS A 214 -22.96 -20.65 -6.83
N ALA A 215 -24.19 -21.14 -6.66
CA ALA A 215 -25.02 -20.70 -5.56
C ALA A 215 -24.43 -21.25 -4.25
N GLN A 216 -24.47 -20.46 -3.17
CA GLN A 216 -24.00 -20.91 -1.86
C GLN A 216 -24.97 -21.94 -1.30
N GLU A 217 -24.61 -23.21 -1.38
CA GLU A 217 -25.49 -24.33 -0.94
C GLU A 217 -25.56 -24.45 0.58
N ASN A 218 -24.47 -24.13 1.27
CA ASN A 218 -24.36 -24.32 2.71
C ASN A 218 -23.68 -23.13 3.41
N ALA A 219 -24.49 -22.19 3.91
CA ALA A 219 -23.99 -21.07 4.71
C ALA A 219 -23.48 -21.50 6.09
N ASP A 220 -23.85 -22.69 6.57
CA ASP A 220 -23.45 -23.23 7.88
C ASP A 220 -21.93 -23.44 7.97
N LYS A 221 -21.25 -23.64 6.83
CA LYS A 221 -19.78 -23.74 6.79
C LYS A 221 -19.06 -22.47 7.32
N LEU A 222 -19.73 -21.32 7.31
CA LEU A 222 -19.21 -20.03 7.77
C LEU A 222 -19.40 -19.77 9.27
N LEU A 223 -20.11 -20.68 9.98
CA LEU A 223 -20.33 -20.60 11.42
C LEU A 223 -19.05 -20.86 12.27
N TRP A 224 -17.96 -21.17 11.62
CA TRP A 224 -16.67 -21.30 12.32
C TRP A 224 -16.27 -20.02 13.07
N THR A 225 -16.70 -18.84 12.60
CA THR A 225 -16.50 -17.56 13.29
C THR A 225 -17.16 -17.55 14.66
N ASP A 226 -18.23 -18.32 14.83
CA ASP A 226 -18.97 -18.46 16.08
C ASP A 226 -18.54 -19.70 16.90
N GLY A 227 -17.45 -20.37 16.47
CA GLY A 227 -16.94 -21.55 17.12
C GLY A 227 -17.74 -22.84 16.83
N ILE A 228 -18.48 -22.86 15.72
CA ILE A 228 -19.26 -24.01 15.29
C ILE A 228 -18.59 -24.65 14.08
N LEU A 229 -18.27 -25.92 14.18
CA LEU A 229 -17.76 -26.75 13.10
C LEU A 229 -18.92 -27.45 12.41
N CYS A 230 -19.12 -27.17 11.13
CA CYS A 230 -20.07 -27.87 10.28
C CYS A 230 -19.36 -28.98 9.51
N ILE A 231 -19.84 -30.21 9.62
CA ILE A 231 -19.30 -31.43 8.96
C ILE A 231 -20.28 -32.04 7.97
N THR A 232 -21.28 -31.29 7.55
CA THR A 232 -22.31 -31.75 6.61
C THR A 232 -21.73 -31.99 5.22
N GLY A 233 -21.97 -33.17 4.66
CA GLY A 233 -21.56 -33.53 3.30
C GLY A 233 -20.07 -33.79 3.11
N MET A 234 -19.34 -34.02 4.20
CA MET A 234 -17.90 -34.26 4.18
C MET A 234 -17.59 -35.76 4.25
N THR A 235 -16.50 -36.16 3.63
CA THR A 235 -15.94 -37.52 3.82
C THR A 235 -15.32 -37.66 5.21
N PHE A 236 -15.05 -38.89 5.62
CA PHE A 236 -14.43 -39.15 6.92
C PHE A 236 -13.06 -38.48 7.03
N GLU A 237 -12.24 -38.56 5.98
CA GLU A 237 -10.93 -37.93 5.92
C GLU A 237 -11.01 -36.42 6.02
N GLU A 238 -11.97 -35.82 5.34
CA GLU A 238 -12.18 -34.35 5.41
C GLU A 238 -12.55 -33.92 6.81
N VAL A 239 -13.38 -34.70 7.52
CA VAL A 239 -13.73 -34.42 8.91
C VAL A 239 -12.52 -34.57 9.81
N MET A 240 -11.73 -35.66 9.65
CA MET A 240 -10.50 -35.84 10.43
C MET A 240 -9.50 -34.72 10.20
N ALA A 241 -9.29 -34.28 8.96
CA ALA A 241 -8.43 -33.15 8.64
C ALA A 241 -8.94 -31.83 9.23
N LYS A 242 -10.26 -31.63 9.37
CA LYS A 242 -10.82 -30.51 10.10
C LYS A 242 -10.60 -30.63 11.60
N PHE A 243 -10.71 -31.83 12.17
CA PHE A 243 -10.45 -32.08 13.60
C PHE A 243 -8.99 -31.78 13.93
N GLU A 244 -8.02 -32.24 13.10
CA GLU A 244 -6.60 -31.88 13.28
C GLU A 244 -6.40 -30.36 13.42
N ARG A 245 -6.97 -29.60 12.49
CA ARG A 245 -6.83 -28.13 12.51
C ARG A 245 -7.58 -27.47 13.66
N CYS A 246 -8.81 -27.94 13.97
CA CYS A 246 -9.67 -27.29 14.96
C CYS A 246 -9.30 -27.59 16.41
N TYR A 247 -8.68 -28.76 16.67
CA TYR A 247 -8.36 -29.23 18.02
C TYR A 247 -6.86 -29.40 18.27
N ASP A 248 -6.03 -29.01 17.28
CA ASP A 248 -4.56 -29.15 17.35
C ASP A 248 -4.12 -30.57 17.72
N ILE A 249 -4.60 -31.57 17.01
CA ILE A 249 -4.28 -32.99 17.18
C ILE A 249 -3.69 -33.57 15.90
N ASN A 250 -2.94 -34.65 16.00
CA ASN A 250 -2.55 -35.46 14.85
C ASN A 250 -3.54 -36.61 14.71
N VAL A 251 -3.93 -36.96 13.48
CA VAL A 251 -4.82 -38.09 13.21
C VAL A 251 -4.10 -39.11 12.33
N GLU A 252 -3.99 -40.33 12.82
CA GLU A 252 -3.48 -41.45 12.06
C GLU A 252 -4.59 -42.49 11.82
N ILE A 253 -4.92 -42.73 10.56
CA ILE A 253 -5.95 -43.70 10.16
C ILE A 253 -5.26 -45.03 9.89
N LEU A 254 -5.49 -46.03 10.76
CA LEU A 254 -4.86 -47.32 10.72
C LEU A 254 -5.71 -48.42 10.05
N ARG A 255 -6.81 -48.04 9.39
CA ARG A 255 -7.73 -48.95 8.71
C ARG A 255 -7.76 -48.65 7.21
N ASP A 256 -7.96 -49.70 6.42
CA ASP A 256 -8.01 -49.58 4.95
C ASP A 256 -9.41 -49.15 4.45
N ASP A 257 -10.47 -49.52 5.17
CA ASP A 257 -11.85 -49.19 4.84
C ASP A 257 -12.30 -47.99 5.65
N LEU A 258 -12.67 -46.93 4.98
CA LEU A 258 -13.13 -45.69 5.63
C LEU A 258 -14.65 -45.72 5.81
N PRO A 259 -15.14 -45.35 7.01
CA PRO A 259 -16.59 -45.36 7.26
C PRO A 259 -17.24 -44.20 6.49
N GLN A 260 -18.43 -44.48 5.96
CA GLN A 260 -19.28 -43.42 5.41
C GLN A 260 -19.96 -42.68 6.55
N ILE A 261 -20.04 -41.36 6.43
CA ILE A 261 -20.71 -40.53 7.42
C ILE A 261 -22.13 -40.26 6.97
N GLU A 262 -23.11 -40.73 7.72
CA GLU A 262 -24.53 -40.61 7.42
C GLU A 262 -25.21 -39.38 8.05
N PHE A 263 -24.52 -38.25 8.15
CA PHE A 263 -25.16 -37.00 8.64
C PHE A 263 -25.72 -36.15 7.49
N GLN A 264 -26.99 -35.88 7.54
CA GLN A 264 -27.58 -34.85 6.68
C GLN A 264 -27.19 -33.42 7.11
N ARG A 265 -27.11 -33.21 8.41
CA ARG A 265 -26.62 -31.93 9.01
C ARG A 265 -26.00 -32.21 10.38
N CYS A 266 -24.75 -31.85 10.56
CA CYS A 266 -24.09 -31.95 11.85
C CYS A 266 -23.29 -30.67 12.15
N LYS A 267 -23.55 -30.11 13.33
CA LYS A 267 -22.89 -28.93 13.86
C LYS A 267 -22.32 -29.24 15.22
N LEU A 268 -21.01 -29.08 15.37
CA LEU A 268 -20.28 -29.35 16.59
C LEU A 268 -19.79 -28.03 17.19
N ARG A 269 -19.96 -27.82 18.48
CA ARG A 269 -19.31 -26.71 19.18
C ARG A 269 -17.86 -27.09 19.48
N ILE A 270 -16.92 -26.31 18.96
CA ILE A 270 -15.49 -26.60 19.15
C ILE A 270 -15.11 -26.51 20.62
N SER A 271 -15.76 -25.65 21.43
CA SER A 271 -15.53 -25.50 22.85
C SER A 271 -15.88 -26.73 23.70
N GLU A 272 -16.65 -27.68 23.15
CA GLU A 272 -17.00 -28.95 23.85
C GLU A 272 -15.88 -29.99 23.73
N GLY A 273 -14.85 -29.73 22.95
CA GLY A 273 -13.63 -30.52 22.82
C GLY A 273 -13.75 -31.69 21.86
N ILE A 274 -12.59 -32.29 21.55
CA ILE A 274 -12.46 -33.39 20.58
C ILE A 274 -13.20 -34.66 21.00
N ASP A 275 -13.18 -35.01 22.29
CA ASP A 275 -13.83 -36.23 22.78
C ASP A 275 -15.34 -36.19 22.55
N HIS A 276 -15.97 -35.03 22.74
CA HIS A 276 -17.38 -34.83 22.40
C HIS A 276 -17.62 -34.94 20.90
N ALA A 277 -16.77 -34.29 20.09
CA ALA A 277 -16.88 -34.34 18.63
C ALA A 277 -16.77 -35.79 18.09
N LEU A 278 -15.83 -36.57 18.62
CA LEU A 278 -15.66 -37.99 18.26
C LEU A 278 -16.87 -38.85 18.72
N ALA A 279 -17.37 -38.61 19.91
CA ALA A 279 -18.57 -39.33 20.42
C ALA A 279 -19.80 -39.05 19.52
N VAL A 280 -20.00 -37.79 19.08
CA VAL A 280 -21.07 -37.49 18.12
C VAL A 280 -20.83 -38.14 16.78
N LEU A 281 -19.59 -38.15 16.27
CA LEU A 281 -19.26 -38.79 14.98
C LEU A 281 -19.47 -40.31 15.01
N GLN A 282 -19.20 -40.98 16.13
CA GLN A 282 -19.46 -42.41 16.31
C GLN A 282 -20.95 -42.82 16.24
N HIS A 283 -21.89 -41.84 16.33
CA HIS A 283 -23.31 -42.12 16.10
C HIS A 283 -23.67 -42.27 14.62
N ALA A 284 -22.78 -41.76 13.74
CA ALA A 284 -23.02 -41.74 12.30
C ALA A 284 -21.99 -42.52 11.47
N ALA A 285 -20.92 -42.97 12.12
CA ALA A 285 -19.84 -43.69 11.48
C ALA A 285 -19.29 -44.77 12.40
N ASP A 286 -19.11 -45.99 11.89
CA ASP A 286 -18.59 -47.12 12.70
C ASP A 286 -17.04 -47.07 12.67
N PHE A 287 -16.45 -46.57 13.75
CA PHE A 287 -15.01 -46.58 13.98
C PHE A 287 -14.70 -46.62 15.48
N ARG A 288 -13.50 -47.11 15.79
CA ARG A 288 -12.91 -47.03 17.12
C ARG A 288 -11.72 -46.09 17.07
N TYR A 289 -11.43 -45.47 18.20
CA TYR A 289 -10.25 -44.61 18.31
C TYR A 289 -9.52 -44.86 19.63
N GLU A 290 -8.24 -44.57 19.59
CA GLU A 290 -7.35 -44.52 20.74
C GLU A 290 -6.61 -43.19 20.72
N ARG A 291 -6.53 -42.50 21.85
CA ARG A 291 -5.83 -41.21 21.92
C ARG A 291 -4.58 -41.38 22.77
N ASP A 292 -3.42 -41.08 22.18
CA ASP A 292 -2.17 -40.88 22.90
C ASP A 292 -2.06 -39.39 23.31
N ILE A 293 -2.22 -39.12 24.60
CA ILE A 293 -2.14 -37.77 25.16
C ILE A 293 -0.70 -37.25 25.11
N THR A 294 0.30 -38.11 25.11
CA THR A 294 1.73 -37.72 25.13
C THR A 294 2.15 -37.13 23.80
N THR A 295 1.71 -37.76 22.70
CA THR A 295 2.01 -37.30 21.33
C THR A 295 0.89 -36.46 20.73
N ASN A 296 -0.22 -36.27 21.46
CA ASN A 296 -1.45 -35.64 20.99
C ASN A 296 -1.98 -36.27 19.68
N THR A 297 -1.84 -37.58 19.56
CA THR A 297 -2.21 -38.35 18.35
C THR A 297 -3.47 -39.15 18.58
N LEU A 298 -4.37 -39.09 17.61
CA LEU A 298 -5.60 -39.88 17.55
C LEU A 298 -5.43 -41.03 16.52
N TYR A 299 -5.44 -42.25 16.97
CA TYR A 299 -5.38 -43.43 16.11
C TYR A 299 -6.79 -43.94 15.81
N ILE A 300 -7.18 -43.93 14.53
CA ILE A 300 -8.47 -44.47 14.06
C ILE A 300 -8.31 -45.90 13.62
N ARG A 301 -9.17 -46.77 14.19
CA ARG A 301 -9.13 -48.24 13.95
C ARG A 301 -10.48 -48.77 13.45
#